data_80eac9144c0a45c2fe112bdaaecea7d0
#
_entry.id   80eac9144c0a45c2fe112bdaaecea7d0
#
_cell.length_a   1.000
_cell.length_b   1.000
_cell.length_c   1.000
_cell.angle_alpha   90.00
_cell.angle_beta   90.00
_cell.angle_gamma   90.00
#
_symmetry.space_group_name_H-M   'P 1'
#
loop_
_entity.id
_entity.type
_entity.pdbx_description
1 polymer ?
#
loop_
_entity_poly.entity_id
_entity_poly.type
_entity_poly.pdbx_seq_one_letter_code
_entity_poly.pdbx_strand_id
1 'polypeptide(L)'
;MTLSLFEDAADPQINLLPCDGVVNDHGTVFAAEADAMLAWLLAEVPWQHDEIQLYGKRIVTARRVAWYGDEAFDYRYSGVNHRARLWAPPLRTLRDQVSARVGVSFNSCLLNRYDDGTQGMAWHSDDEAELGPETVIASVSFGATRKFAFRHRQTRQKVEMLLHHGQLIVMRG
;
A
#
# COMPACT_ATOMS: atom_id res chain seq x y z
N MET A 1 -31.12 11.68 11.83
CA MET A 1 -30.42 10.95 10.77
C MET A 1 -29.95 11.99 9.77
N THR A 2 -28.77 12.55 9.98
CA THR A 2 -28.24 13.63 9.14
C THR A 2 -27.31 12.97 8.14
N LEU A 3 -27.77 12.85 6.91
CA LEU A 3 -26.91 12.46 5.79
C LEU A 3 -25.90 13.59 5.59
N SER A 4 -24.62 13.33 5.81
CA SER A 4 -23.54 14.21 5.38
C SER A 4 -23.55 14.21 3.85
N LEU A 5 -23.98 15.31 3.26
CA LEU A 5 -24.06 15.53 1.81
C LEU A 5 -22.74 16.00 1.20
N PHE A 6 -21.67 16.00 1.99
CA PHE A 6 -20.33 16.34 1.57
C PHE A 6 -19.42 15.20 1.99
N GLU A 7 -19.02 14.33 1.06
CA GLU A 7 -17.73 13.68 1.15
C GLU A 7 -16.74 14.84 1.14
N ASP A 8 -16.08 15.09 2.26
CA ASP A 8 -14.99 16.06 2.33
C ASP A 8 -13.99 15.67 1.24
N ALA A 9 -13.79 16.54 0.27
CA ALA A 9 -12.83 16.31 -0.79
C ALA A 9 -11.46 16.05 -0.14
N ALA A 10 -10.81 14.96 -0.51
CA ALA A 10 -9.51 14.63 0.01
C ALA A 10 -8.55 15.81 -0.16
N ASP A 11 -7.91 16.23 0.92
CA ASP A 11 -6.92 17.31 0.93
C ASP A 11 -5.55 16.73 1.30
N PRO A 12 -4.63 16.64 0.32
CA PRO A 12 -3.30 16.08 0.58
C PRO A 12 -2.42 16.94 1.50
N GLN A 13 -2.86 18.13 1.90
CA GLN A 13 -2.14 18.96 2.86
C GLN A 13 -2.52 18.66 4.32
N ILE A 14 -3.65 17.99 4.53
CA ILE A 14 -4.11 17.62 5.87
C ILE A 14 -3.42 16.34 6.31
N ASN A 15 -2.79 16.36 7.48
CA ASN A 15 -2.34 15.13 8.14
C ASN A 15 -3.52 14.45 8.84
N LEU A 16 -3.82 13.22 8.43
CA LEU A 16 -4.90 12.43 9.04
C LEU A 16 -4.54 11.88 10.43
N LEU A 17 -3.23 11.84 10.77
CA LEU A 17 -2.78 11.38 12.08
C LEU A 17 -2.68 12.54 13.07
N PRO A 18 -3.11 12.37 14.33
CA PRO A 18 -3.05 13.41 15.35
C PRO A 18 -1.63 13.65 15.88
N CYS A 19 -0.72 12.68 15.76
CA CYS A 19 0.66 12.73 16.24
C CYS A 19 1.52 11.63 15.61
N ASP A 20 2.84 11.78 15.70
CA ASP A 20 3.87 10.77 15.37
C ASP A 20 3.65 10.11 14.01
N GLY A 21 4.01 10.81 12.97
CA GLY A 21 3.87 10.40 11.58
C GLY A 21 2.89 11.27 10.80
N VAL A 22 2.92 11.10 9.50
CA VAL A 22 2.09 11.86 8.56
C VAL A 22 1.40 10.91 7.61
N VAL A 23 0.09 11.06 7.45
CA VAL A 23 -0.70 10.39 6.42
C VAL A 23 -1.52 11.43 5.68
N ASN A 24 -1.30 11.52 4.37
CA ASN A 24 -2.02 12.43 3.50
C ASN A 24 -2.89 11.64 2.53
N ASP A 25 -4.14 12.02 2.40
CA ASP A 25 -5.07 11.46 1.42
C ASP A 25 -5.11 12.36 0.18
N HIS A 26 -4.70 11.80 -0.95
CA HIS A 26 -4.71 12.47 -2.24
C HIS A 26 -6.01 12.22 -3.03
N GLY A 27 -6.96 11.46 -2.47
CA GLY A 27 -8.21 11.10 -3.13
C GLY A 27 -8.05 10.05 -4.23
N THR A 28 -9.11 9.87 -5.01
CA THR A 28 -9.19 8.90 -6.12
C THR A 28 -8.55 9.42 -7.40
N VAL A 29 -7.29 9.87 -7.28
CA VAL A 29 -6.54 10.54 -8.38
C VAL A 29 -6.24 9.65 -9.58
N PHE A 30 -6.41 8.34 -9.45
CA PHE A 30 -6.24 7.34 -10.49
C PHE A 30 -7.56 6.68 -10.92
N ALA A 31 -8.71 7.29 -10.62
CA ALA A 31 -10.03 6.70 -10.91
C ALA A 31 -10.24 6.40 -12.41
N ALA A 32 -9.73 7.25 -13.30
CA ALA A 32 -9.89 7.06 -14.73
C ALA A 32 -9.17 5.83 -15.28
N GLU A 33 -8.02 5.46 -14.70
CA GLU A 33 -7.18 4.34 -15.12
C GLU A 33 -7.39 3.09 -14.28
N ALA A 34 -8.17 3.19 -13.20
CA ALA A 34 -8.24 2.19 -12.16
C ALA A 34 -8.78 0.84 -12.63
N ASP A 35 -9.84 0.82 -13.45
CA ASP A 35 -10.41 -0.41 -13.99
C ASP A 35 -9.42 -1.15 -14.90
N ALA A 36 -8.75 -0.42 -15.80
CA ALA A 36 -7.76 -0.99 -16.69
C ALA A 36 -6.54 -1.53 -15.92
N MET A 37 -6.10 -0.79 -14.90
CA MET A 37 -5.00 -1.22 -14.04
C MET A 37 -5.39 -2.46 -13.24
N LEU A 38 -6.58 -2.49 -12.64
CA LEU A 38 -7.06 -3.67 -11.90
C LEU A 38 -7.13 -4.91 -12.80
N ALA A 39 -7.69 -4.77 -14.00
CA ALA A 39 -7.78 -5.87 -14.95
C ALA A 39 -6.39 -6.42 -15.31
N TRP A 40 -5.44 -5.53 -15.58
CA TRP A 40 -4.06 -5.91 -15.86
C TRP A 40 -3.39 -6.58 -14.65
N LEU A 41 -3.55 -6.03 -13.43
CA LEU A 41 -2.99 -6.60 -12.21
C LEU A 41 -3.51 -8.03 -11.97
N LEU A 42 -4.78 -8.27 -12.21
CA LEU A 42 -5.39 -9.59 -12.00
C LEU A 42 -4.92 -10.62 -13.04
N ALA A 43 -4.71 -10.19 -14.29
CA ALA A 43 -4.37 -11.07 -15.41
C ALA A 43 -2.87 -11.38 -15.51
N GLU A 44 -2.02 -10.37 -15.31
CA GLU A 44 -0.60 -10.43 -15.71
C GLU A 44 0.37 -10.56 -14.54
N VAL A 45 -0.03 -10.18 -13.31
CA VAL A 45 0.87 -10.28 -12.16
C VAL A 45 0.97 -11.72 -11.69
N PRO A 46 2.19 -12.28 -11.56
CA PRO A 46 2.40 -13.64 -11.08
C PRO A 46 2.27 -13.70 -9.56
N TRP A 47 1.06 -13.60 -9.07
CA TRP A 47 0.72 -13.61 -7.67
C TRP A 47 1.17 -14.89 -6.96
N GLN A 48 1.81 -14.76 -5.82
CA GLN A 48 2.23 -15.87 -4.97
C GLN A 48 1.71 -15.63 -3.55
N HIS A 49 1.37 -16.71 -2.84
CA HIS A 49 1.08 -16.60 -1.42
C HIS A 49 2.31 -16.09 -0.67
N ASP A 50 2.09 -15.15 0.23
CA ASP A 50 3.14 -14.65 1.09
C ASP A 50 3.43 -15.66 2.19
N GLU A 51 4.71 -15.75 2.58
CA GLU A 51 5.17 -16.63 3.63
C GLU A 51 5.84 -15.79 4.72
N ILE A 52 5.46 -16.05 5.94
CA ILE A 52 6.05 -15.39 7.11
C ILE A 52 6.60 -16.43 8.07
N GLN A 53 7.68 -16.08 8.76
CA GLN A 53 8.22 -16.91 9.83
C GLN A 53 7.77 -16.35 11.18
N LEU A 54 6.89 -17.09 11.88
CA LEU A 54 6.38 -16.70 13.19
C LEU A 54 6.71 -17.79 14.21
N TYR A 55 7.40 -17.43 15.29
CA TYR A 55 7.86 -18.39 16.34
C TYR A 55 8.56 -19.63 15.78
N GLY A 56 9.41 -19.44 14.74
CA GLY A 56 10.14 -20.55 14.12
C GLY A 56 9.30 -21.42 13.17
N LYS A 57 8.02 -21.12 12.99
CA LYS A 57 7.12 -21.81 12.05
C LYS A 57 6.90 -20.99 10.80
N ARG A 58 6.98 -21.64 9.65
CA ARG A 58 6.60 -21.06 8.35
C ARG A 58 5.08 -21.06 8.23
N ILE A 59 4.49 -19.89 8.02
CA ILE A 59 3.05 -19.70 7.84
C ILE A 59 2.84 -19.15 6.44
N VAL A 60 2.03 -19.81 5.65
CA VAL A 60 1.56 -19.33 4.35
C VAL A 60 0.33 -18.46 4.60
N THR A 61 0.37 -17.19 4.19
CA THR A 61 -0.76 -16.28 4.35
C THR A 61 -1.80 -16.49 3.27
N ALA A 62 -3.05 -16.11 3.54
CA ALA A 62 -4.10 -16.11 2.51
C ALA A 62 -3.86 -14.99 1.47
N ARG A 63 -3.22 -13.90 1.87
CA ARG A 63 -2.81 -12.79 1.01
C ARG A 63 -1.82 -13.28 -0.05
N ARG A 64 -1.94 -12.76 -1.27
CA ARG A 64 -0.96 -12.95 -2.33
C ARG A 64 -0.17 -11.67 -2.56
N VAL A 65 1.08 -11.85 -2.93
CA VAL A 65 2.02 -10.74 -3.12
C VAL A 65 2.77 -10.88 -4.45
N ALA A 66 3.27 -9.75 -4.92
CA ALA A 66 4.30 -9.69 -5.95
C ALA A 66 5.17 -8.45 -5.68
N TRP A 67 6.46 -8.56 -5.99
CA TRP A 67 7.42 -7.49 -5.77
C TRP A 67 8.04 -7.03 -7.09
N TYR A 68 8.15 -5.70 -7.30
CA TYR A 68 8.75 -5.09 -8.47
C TYR A 68 9.75 -3.99 -8.06
N GLY A 69 10.77 -3.75 -8.86
CA GLY A 69 11.77 -2.73 -8.60
C GLY A 69 12.59 -2.36 -9.83
N ASP A 70 13.49 -1.38 -9.66
CA ASP A 70 14.41 -0.92 -10.70
C ASP A 70 15.42 -2.01 -11.07
N GLU A 71 15.76 -2.86 -10.10
CA GLU A 71 16.66 -4.01 -10.26
C GLU A 71 15.97 -5.28 -9.73
N ALA A 72 16.41 -6.43 -10.23
CA ALA A 72 16.01 -7.71 -9.67
C ALA A 72 16.86 -7.97 -8.41
N PHE A 73 16.35 -7.67 -7.25
CA PHE A 73 17.04 -7.88 -5.97
C PHE A 73 16.31 -8.88 -5.09
N ASP A 74 17.08 -9.57 -4.26
CA ASP A 74 16.53 -10.42 -3.22
C ASP A 74 16.25 -9.57 -1.98
N TYR A 75 14.99 -9.49 -1.59
CA TYR A 75 14.55 -8.75 -0.42
C TYR A 75 14.09 -9.71 0.67
N ARG A 76 14.54 -9.47 1.90
CA ARG A 76 14.16 -10.28 3.03
C ARG A 76 13.06 -9.57 3.83
N TYR A 77 11.83 -10.09 3.72
CA TYR A 77 10.68 -9.60 4.46
C TYR A 77 10.15 -10.70 5.38
N SER A 78 9.90 -10.38 6.66
CA SER A 78 9.40 -11.34 7.67
C SER A 78 10.18 -12.67 7.71
N GLY A 79 11.52 -12.62 7.45
CA GLY A 79 12.40 -13.79 7.49
C GLY A 79 12.42 -14.65 6.22
N VAL A 80 11.66 -14.29 5.18
CA VAL A 80 11.60 -14.99 3.89
C VAL A 80 12.24 -14.13 2.79
N ASN A 81 13.01 -14.76 1.91
CA ASN A 81 13.60 -14.08 0.77
C ASN A 81 12.59 -14.01 -0.38
N HIS A 82 12.29 -12.81 -0.82
CA HIS A 82 11.47 -12.51 -1.98
C HIS A 82 12.37 -11.94 -3.08
N ARG A 83 12.11 -12.29 -4.33
CA ARG A 83 12.82 -11.71 -5.45
C ARG A 83 11.95 -10.67 -6.15
N ALA A 84 12.44 -9.43 -6.17
CA ALA A 84 11.82 -8.37 -6.96
C ALA A 84 11.99 -8.67 -8.45
N ARG A 85 10.94 -8.38 -9.23
CA ARG A 85 10.93 -8.39 -10.69
C ARG A 85 11.24 -6.99 -11.20
N LEU A 86 11.75 -6.89 -12.40
CA LEU A 86 11.86 -5.59 -13.07
C LEU A 86 10.45 -5.02 -13.32
N TRP A 87 10.34 -3.70 -13.27
CA TRP A 87 9.09 -3.00 -13.53
C TRP A 87 8.43 -3.43 -14.84
N ALA A 88 7.20 -3.91 -14.75
CA ALA A 88 6.33 -4.04 -15.92
C ALA A 88 5.89 -2.65 -16.39
N PRO A 89 5.69 -2.44 -17.72
CA PRO A 89 5.37 -1.11 -18.26
C PRO A 89 4.19 -0.40 -17.58
N PRO A 90 3.03 -1.05 -17.28
CA PRO A 90 1.93 -0.38 -16.58
C PRO A 90 2.30 0.08 -15.17
N LEU A 91 3.05 -0.74 -14.41
CA LEU A 91 3.51 -0.38 -13.08
C LEU A 91 4.55 0.73 -13.09
N ARG A 92 5.42 0.76 -14.11
CA ARG A 92 6.37 1.86 -14.29
C ARG A 92 5.65 3.17 -14.54
N THR A 93 4.63 3.17 -15.41
CA THR A 93 3.80 4.35 -15.69
C THR A 93 3.12 4.84 -14.40
N LEU A 94 2.50 3.93 -13.63
CA LEU A 94 1.87 4.27 -12.35
C LEU A 94 2.88 4.85 -11.37
N ARG A 95 4.07 4.22 -11.21
CA ARG A 95 5.15 4.72 -10.37
C ARG A 95 5.54 6.15 -10.73
N ASP A 96 5.72 6.43 -12.03
CA ASP A 96 6.14 7.75 -12.52
C ASP A 96 5.07 8.81 -12.24
N GLN A 97 3.80 8.47 -12.42
CA GLN A 97 2.67 9.34 -12.08
C GLN A 97 2.58 9.61 -10.56
N VAL A 98 2.74 8.56 -9.72
CA VAL A 98 2.79 8.70 -8.25
C VAL A 98 3.98 9.57 -7.85
N SER A 99 5.17 9.30 -8.40
CA SER A 99 6.38 10.08 -8.12
C SER A 99 6.21 11.56 -8.43
N ALA A 100 5.61 11.88 -9.57
CA ALA A 100 5.33 13.26 -9.97
C ALA A 100 4.36 13.98 -9.01
N ARG A 101 3.35 13.26 -8.48
CA ARG A 101 2.38 13.84 -7.53
C ARG A 101 2.97 14.04 -6.13
N VAL A 102 3.78 13.09 -5.68
CA VAL A 102 4.32 13.06 -4.31
C VAL A 102 5.60 13.88 -4.20
N GLY A 103 6.30 14.13 -5.32
CA GLY A 103 7.61 14.80 -5.36
C GLY A 103 8.75 13.91 -4.85
N VAL A 104 8.57 12.57 -4.87
CA VAL A 104 9.55 11.58 -4.40
C VAL A 104 9.71 10.50 -5.45
N SER A 105 10.94 10.07 -5.70
CA SER A 105 11.22 8.93 -6.57
C SER A 105 11.05 7.61 -5.83
N PHE A 106 10.31 6.68 -6.42
CA PHE A 106 10.13 5.33 -5.90
C PHE A 106 10.90 4.32 -6.75
N ASN A 107 11.64 3.43 -6.09
CA ASN A 107 12.51 2.43 -6.72
C ASN A 107 11.94 1.01 -6.65
N SER A 108 10.92 0.78 -5.83
CA SER A 108 10.31 -0.53 -5.66
C SER A 108 8.82 -0.43 -5.32
N CYS A 109 8.12 -1.55 -5.47
CA CYS A 109 6.70 -1.65 -5.17
C CYS A 109 6.35 -3.06 -4.69
N LEU A 110 5.70 -3.15 -3.54
CA LEU A 110 5.05 -4.36 -3.06
C LEU A 110 3.58 -4.32 -3.46
N LEU A 111 3.14 -5.31 -4.20
CA LEU A 111 1.74 -5.53 -4.53
C LEU A 111 1.13 -6.52 -3.53
N ASN A 112 -0.01 -6.16 -2.96
CA ASN A 112 -0.79 -7.00 -2.07
C ASN A 112 -2.16 -7.28 -2.69
N ARG A 113 -2.52 -8.55 -2.85
CA ARG A 113 -3.84 -8.96 -3.31
C ARG A 113 -4.59 -9.69 -2.21
N TYR A 114 -5.80 -9.24 -1.97
CA TYR A 114 -6.78 -9.85 -1.09
C TYR A 114 -7.96 -10.31 -1.94
N ASP A 115 -8.23 -11.62 -1.95
CA ASP A 115 -9.27 -12.19 -2.83
C ASP A 115 -10.68 -11.86 -2.32
N ASP A 116 -10.84 -11.65 -1.02
CA ASP A 116 -12.12 -11.30 -0.40
C ASP A 116 -11.97 -10.45 0.87
N GLY A 117 -13.11 -10.10 1.48
CA GLY A 117 -13.15 -9.27 2.69
C GLY A 117 -12.70 -9.95 3.98
N THR A 118 -12.48 -11.26 3.99
CA THR A 118 -12.00 -12.01 5.17
C THR A 118 -10.48 -11.98 5.28
N GLN A 119 -9.79 -11.70 4.16
CA GLN A 119 -8.34 -11.58 4.12
C GLN A 119 -7.90 -10.19 4.57
N GLY A 120 -6.82 -10.13 5.31
CA GLY A 120 -6.26 -8.87 5.82
C GLY A 120 -4.82 -9.03 6.24
N MET A 121 -4.25 -7.92 6.68
CA MET A 121 -2.91 -7.87 7.26
C MET A 121 -3.02 -7.49 8.74
N ALA A 122 -2.25 -8.16 9.58
CA ALA A 122 -2.16 -7.82 10.99
C ALA A 122 -1.50 -6.44 11.20
N TRP A 123 -1.63 -5.89 12.40
CA TRP A 123 -0.92 -4.68 12.79
C TRP A 123 0.59 -4.89 12.64
N HIS A 124 1.23 -4.02 11.87
CA HIS A 124 2.67 -3.98 11.63
C HIS A 124 3.13 -2.54 11.51
N SER A 125 4.40 -2.35 11.38
CA SER A 125 5.04 -1.11 10.98
C SER A 125 6.04 -1.45 9.90
N ASP A 126 6.15 -0.60 8.90
CA ASP A 126 7.16 -0.69 7.85
C ASP A 126 8.42 0.02 8.38
N ASP A 127 9.14 -0.66 9.28
CA ASP A 127 10.33 -0.15 9.97
C ASP A 127 11.60 -0.98 9.66
N GLU A 128 11.62 -1.61 8.49
CA GLU A 128 12.78 -2.34 8.00
C GLU A 128 13.95 -1.38 7.75
N ALA A 129 15.16 -1.81 8.16
CA ALA A 129 16.37 -0.99 8.06
C ALA A 129 16.69 -0.54 6.62
N GLU A 130 16.27 -1.32 5.64
CA GLU A 130 16.43 -1.06 4.21
C GLU A 130 15.61 0.15 3.73
N LEU A 131 14.54 0.49 4.41
CA LEU A 131 13.69 1.64 4.09
C LEU A 131 14.32 2.98 4.51
N GLY A 132 15.20 2.97 5.51
CA GLY A 132 15.84 4.17 6.05
C GLY A 132 14.94 4.99 6.98
N PRO A 133 15.50 6.06 7.60
CA PRO A 133 14.85 6.76 8.73
C PRO A 133 13.70 7.70 8.33
N GLU A 134 13.59 8.11 7.09
CA GLU A 134 12.55 9.06 6.62
C GLU A 134 11.83 8.51 5.39
N THR A 135 11.40 7.28 5.46
CA THR A 135 10.77 6.60 4.34
C THR A 135 9.43 7.25 3.98
N VAL A 136 9.24 7.48 2.69
CA VAL A 136 7.95 7.83 2.11
C VAL A 136 7.35 6.59 1.46
N ILE A 137 6.15 6.22 1.89
CA ILE A 137 5.40 5.11 1.30
C ILE A 137 4.15 5.68 0.63
N ALA A 138 4.02 5.45 -0.67
CA ALA A 138 2.81 5.75 -1.42
C ALA A 138 2.01 4.47 -1.65
N SER A 139 0.72 4.49 -1.33
CA SER A 139 -0.17 3.35 -1.51
C SER A 139 -1.32 3.71 -2.42
N VAL A 140 -1.48 2.98 -3.52
CA VAL A 140 -2.61 3.11 -4.45
C VAL A 140 -3.50 1.89 -4.30
N SER A 141 -4.79 2.11 -4.08
CA SER A 141 -5.78 1.04 -3.88
C SER A 141 -6.58 0.79 -5.16
N PHE A 142 -6.78 -0.48 -5.50
CA PHE A 142 -7.59 -0.89 -6.64
C PHE A 142 -8.61 -1.96 -6.23
N GLY A 143 -9.80 -1.90 -6.81
CA GLY A 143 -10.89 -2.85 -6.58
C GLY A 143 -11.90 -2.39 -5.52
N ALA A 144 -12.43 -3.33 -4.75
CA ALA A 144 -13.46 -3.05 -3.75
C ALA A 144 -12.95 -2.11 -2.64
N THR A 145 -13.83 -1.21 -2.20
CA THR A 145 -13.54 -0.34 -1.05
C THR A 145 -13.24 -1.15 0.20
N ARG A 146 -12.15 -0.81 0.87
CA ARG A 146 -11.68 -1.52 2.06
C ARG A 146 -11.37 -0.58 3.21
N LYS A 147 -11.65 -1.07 4.43
CA LYS A 147 -11.24 -0.39 5.65
C LYS A 147 -9.73 -0.52 5.84
N PHE A 148 -9.11 0.61 6.13
CA PHE A 148 -7.71 0.70 6.51
C PHE A 148 -7.60 1.46 7.84
N ALA A 149 -6.63 1.10 8.68
CA ALA A 149 -6.53 1.70 10.00
C ALA A 149 -5.08 1.88 10.43
N PHE A 150 -4.82 3.00 11.07
CA PHE A 150 -3.60 3.27 11.82
C PHE A 150 -3.86 3.12 13.31
N ARG A 151 -2.85 2.72 14.07
CA ARG A 151 -2.93 2.61 15.52
C ARG A 151 -1.62 3.06 16.16
N HIS A 152 -1.69 4.09 16.96
CA HIS A 152 -0.53 4.57 17.70
C HIS A 152 0.02 3.49 18.65
N ARG A 153 1.34 3.27 18.65
CA ARG A 153 1.97 2.16 19.41
C ARG A 153 1.74 2.28 20.91
N GLN A 154 1.89 3.48 21.47
CA GLN A 154 1.80 3.73 22.93
C GLN A 154 0.37 4.00 23.39
N THR A 155 -0.29 5.01 22.81
CA THR A 155 -1.61 5.46 23.24
C THR A 155 -2.75 4.52 22.82
N ARG A 156 -2.50 3.66 21.83
CA ARG A 156 -3.49 2.76 21.20
C ARG A 156 -4.62 3.49 20.48
N GLN A 157 -4.52 4.80 20.34
CA GLN A 157 -5.45 5.59 19.55
C GLN A 157 -5.48 5.08 18.10
N LYS A 158 -6.68 5.00 17.53
CA LYS A 158 -6.90 4.52 16.18
C LYS A 158 -7.41 5.65 15.29
N VAL A 159 -6.95 5.65 14.05
CA VAL A 159 -7.52 6.41 12.94
C VAL A 159 -7.92 5.41 11.87
N GLU A 160 -9.15 5.46 11.41
CA GLU A 160 -9.71 4.54 10.44
C GLU A 160 -10.18 5.32 9.22
N MET A 161 -9.96 4.76 8.03
CA MET A 161 -10.40 5.32 6.77
C MET A 161 -10.87 4.22 5.83
N LEU A 162 -11.59 4.61 4.79
CA LEU A 162 -11.91 3.74 3.66
C LEU A 162 -10.95 4.05 2.51
N LEU A 163 -10.42 3.00 1.89
CA LEU A 163 -9.62 3.10 0.68
C LEU A 163 -10.49 2.72 -0.51
N HIS A 164 -10.63 3.66 -1.44
CA HIS A 164 -11.47 3.53 -2.62
C HIS A 164 -10.65 3.16 -3.86
N HIS A 165 -11.35 2.75 -4.90
CA HIS A 165 -10.75 2.40 -6.19
C HIS A 165 -10.04 3.59 -6.84
N GLY A 166 -8.74 3.46 -7.11
CA GLY A 166 -7.89 4.52 -7.64
C GLY A 166 -7.43 5.57 -6.63
N GLN A 167 -7.63 5.32 -5.31
CA GLN A 167 -7.21 6.25 -4.26
C GLN A 167 -5.73 6.11 -3.94
N LEU A 168 -5.07 7.25 -3.77
CA LEU A 168 -3.68 7.37 -3.33
C LEU A 168 -3.61 7.92 -1.91
N ILE A 169 -2.93 7.22 -1.02
CA ILE A 169 -2.50 7.73 0.28
C ILE A 169 -0.97 7.76 0.34
N VAL A 170 -0.42 8.72 1.07
CA VAL A 170 1.03 8.87 1.27
C VAL A 170 1.33 8.91 2.76
N MET A 171 2.26 8.07 3.18
CA MET A 171 2.66 7.89 4.58
C MET A 171 4.13 8.32 4.75
N ARG A 172 4.45 8.98 5.87
CA ARG A 172 5.79 9.44 6.24
C ARG A 172 5.99 9.35 7.76
N GLY A 173 7.21 9.10 8.22
CA GLY A 173 7.58 9.08 9.64
C GLY A 173 7.83 7.73 10.23
#